data_0041d1fbeb594d8a7608bb9f947c0aca
#
_entry.id   0041d1fbeb594d8a7608bb9f947c0aca
#
_cell.length_a   1.000
_cell.length_b   1.000
_cell.length_c   1.000
_cell.angle_alpha   90.00
_cell.angle_beta   90.00
_cell.angle_gamma   90.00
#
_symmetry.space_group_name_H-M   'P 1'
#
loop_
_entity.id
_entity.type
_entity.pdbx_description
1 polymer ?
#
loop_
_entity_poly.entity_id
_entity_poly.type
_entity_poly.pdbx_seq_one_letter_code
_entity_poly.pdbx_strand_id
1 'polypeptide(L)'
;MAFHSRRWRRALCWLALVAFVPVLYACTSRTLDRPVLVPDHTYDRSFAQTINRNVDLLFLVDDSSSMGKSQDNLRRNFPRFMTRLKDPPGLPNIHVAVVSSDMGTNSGSACDPATNKNGRFQFTAPEPAVGQTPCVTNLDPNATYISDIGGVKNYSGAIEDVFSCIAALGDKGCGFEHQFAAITRALGVDGRGEAPQENQGFLRKDAYLVIILITNEDDCSANPDVPLFDESQNNYIGDQLGPRINFRCNEFGHVCDDGTGKFVHPSRRAPNDDVNAMVTYSSCRSNEEENYLLGAADTANRIKGLKSRDGQVLVAAITGPATPYTVTWTPPTGSDTSCGAASCPWPAIARSCTATDGSFAYPSVRIVDFVNQFGANGLVLPICEDDFGPSLDRIAKLINEQLKPPCITQTIATDPATGDFDCTVVSHTPNDFGASVDTKVPACSQNGNVAPCWSLGSVGACPTGGTGRIVNISPDPAVPPSTAQNATVNCSLCDPMFPDPGRGCP
;
A
#
# COMPACT_ATOMS: atom_id res chain seq x y z
N MET A 1 -25.62 79.43 -10.42
CA MET A 1 -24.27 79.08 -10.86
C MET A 1 -24.23 77.53 -11.19
N ALA A 2 -24.80 77.15 -12.34
CA ALA A 2 -24.77 75.74 -12.76
C ALA A 2 -24.93 75.63 -14.30
N PHE A 3 -23.92 76.14 -15.03
CA PHE A 3 -24.00 76.11 -16.50
C PHE A 3 -22.64 75.79 -17.18
N HIS A 4 -21.60 75.36 -16.40
CA HIS A 4 -20.27 75.13 -17.02
C HIS A 4 -19.79 73.64 -17.05
N SER A 5 -20.57 72.68 -16.55
CA SER A 5 -20.08 71.27 -16.46
C SER A 5 -20.51 70.36 -17.62
N ARG A 6 -21.43 70.80 -18.51
CA ARG A 6 -21.88 69.92 -19.59
C ARG A 6 -21.08 69.97 -20.89
N ARG A 7 -20.27 71.04 -21.11
CA ARG A 7 -19.47 71.13 -22.34
C ARG A 7 -18.18 70.36 -22.28
N TRP A 8 -17.59 70.21 -21.11
CA TRP A 8 -16.33 69.46 -20.95
C TRP A 8 -16.55 67.93 -21.01
N ARG A 9 -17.67 67.42 -20.58
CA ARG A 9 -17.97 66.00 -20.68
C ARG A 9 -18.18 65.50 -22.12
N ARG A 10 -18.65 66.39 -23.02
CA ARG A 10 -18.86 66.05 -24.45
C ARG A 10 -17.53 66.11 -25.21
N ALA A 11 -16.62 66.99 -24.87
CA ALA A 11 -15.29 67.04 -25.49
C ALA A 11 -14.40 65.84 -25.11
N LEU A 12 -14.48 65.39 -23.86
CA LEU A 12 -13.78 64.18 -23.39
C LEU A 12 -14.30 62.88 -24.02
N CYS A 13 -15.61 62.78 -24.25
CA CYS A 13 -16.18 61.59 -24.96
C CYS A 13 -15.74 61.54 -26.42
N TRP A 14 -15.63 62.68 -27.11
CA TRP A 14 -15.17 62.73 -28.50
C TRP A 14 -13.67 62.46 -28.64
N LEU A 15 -12.87 62.89 -27.71
CA LEU A 15 -11.42 62.59 -27.69
C LEU A 15 -11.18 61.12 -27.33
N ALA A 16 -11.98 60.48 -26.46
CA ALA A 16 -11.92 59.05 -26.17
C ALA A 16 -12.35 58.19 -27.39
N LEU A 17 -13.35 58.62 -28.15
CA LEU A 17 -13.78 57.89 -29.35
C LEU A 17 -12.75 57.99 -30.50
N VAL A 18 -12.09 59.17 -30.67
CA VAL A 18 -11.06 59.33 -31.72
C VAL A 18 -9.78 58.62 -31.39
N ALA A 19 -9.45 58.44 -30.09
CA ALA A 19 -8.28 57.66 -29.65
C ALA A 19 -8.50 56.13 -29.73
N PHE A 20 -9.74 55.66 -29.68
CA PHE A 20 -10.05 54.21 -29.75
C PHE A 20 -10.10 53.67 -31.18
N VAL A 21 -10.35 54.52 -32.19
CA VAL A 21 -10.38 54.09 -33.61
C VAL A 21 -9.03 53.60 -34.10
N PRO A 22 -7.84 54.22 -33.83
CA PRO A 22 -6.58 53.68 -34.28
C PRO A 22 -6.16 52.39 -33.56
N VAL A 23 -6.63 52.18 -32.30
CA VAL A 23 -6.34 50.92 -31.55
C VAL A 23 -7.15 49.74 -32.13
N LEU A 24 -8.36 49.98 -32.61
CA LEU A 24 -9.14 48.95 -33.26
C LEU A 24 -8.61 48.66 -34.70
N TYR A 25 -8.05 49.65 -35.39
CA TYR A 25 -7.42 49.46 -36.70
C TYR A 25 -6.07 48.75 -36.57
N ALA A 26 -5.32 48.99 -35.49
CA ALA A 26 -4.05 48.31 -35.27
C ALA A 26 -4.21 46.80 -34.92
N CYS A 27 -5.37 46.44 -34.35
CA CYS A 27 -5.68 45.03 -34.09
C CYS A 27 -6.19 44.25 -35.31
N THR A 28 -6.74 44.94 -36.32
CA THR A 28 -7.31 44.28 -37.53
C THR A 28 -6.32 44.17 -38.69
N SER A 29 -5.14 44.78 -38.62
CA SER A 29 -4.12 44.71 -39.69
C SER A 29 -2.99 43.71 -39.42
N ARG A 30 -3.08 42.89 -38.36
CA ARG A 30 -2.25 41.69 -38.32
C ARG A 30 -2.85 40.68 -39.29
N THR A 31 -2.28 40.59 -40.48
CA THR A 31 -2.36 39.40 -41.29
C THR A 31 -1.90 38.26 -40.37
N LEU A 32 -2.86 37.47 -39.88
CA LEU A 32 -2.54 36.13 -39.43
C LEU A 32 -2.05 35.43 -40.70
N ASP A 33 -0.73 35.44 -40.89
CA ASP A 33 -0.13 34.42 -41.74
C ASP A 33 -0.68 33.12 -41.16
N ARG A 34 -1.49 32.43 -41.98
CA ARG A 34 -1.82 31.05 -41.66
C ARG A 34 -0.49 30.40 -41.37
N PRO A 35 -0.31 29.81 -40.17
CA PRO A 35 0.85 29.01 -39.98
C PRO A 35 0.80 28.05 -41.16
N VAL A 36 1.79 28.11 -42.02
CA VAL A 36 2.08 27.03 -42.94
C VAL A 36 2.32 25.90 -41.98
N LEU A 37 1.29 25.07 -41.81
CA LEU A 37 1.47 23.75 -41.23
C LEU A 37 2.39 23.05 -42.24
N VAL A 38 3.70 23.32 -42.12
CA VAL A 38 4.69 22.35 -42.53
C VAL A 38 4.26 21.15 -41.68
N PRO A 39 3.81 20.06 -42.30
CA PRO A 39 3.61 18.86 -41.50
C PRO A 39 4.97 18.55 -40.90
N ASP A 40 5.18 19.01 -39.69
CA ASP A 40 6.23 18.47 -38.86
C ASP A 40 5.73 17.06 -38.55
N HIS A 41 6.20 16.11 -39.36
CA HIS A 41 5.83 14.71 -39.29
C HIS A 41 6.39 14.05 -38.03
N THR A 42 6.95 14.81 -37.13
CA THR A 42 7.33 14.41 -35.78
C THR A 42 6.14 14.60 -34.85
N TYR A 43 5.15 13.74 -34.96
CA TYR A 43 4.32 13.44 -33.79
C TYR A 43 5.20 12.68 -32.84
N ASP A 44 5.89 13.40 -31.96
CA ASP A 44 6.62 12.84 -30.82
C ASP A 44 5.60 12.28 -29.82
N ARG A 45 5.09 11.11 -30.09
CA ARG A 45 4.52 10.27 -29.06
C ARG A 45 5.70 9.70 -28.28
N SER A 46 5.99 10.33 -27.15
CA SER A 46 7.04 9.85 -26.27
C SER A 46 6.44 8.84 -25.30
N PHE A 47 7.12 7.72 -25.12
CA PHE A 47 6.86 6.76 -24.06
C PHE A 47 7.88 7.04 -22.94
N ALA A 48 7.41 7.61 -21.84
CA ALA A 48 8.25 7.88 -20.67
C ALA A 48 7.90 6.91 -19.54
N GLN A 49 8.86 6.17 -19.06
CA GLN A 49 8.67 5.29 -17.90
C GLN A 49 9.93 5.18 -17.05
N THR A 50 9.69 5.01 -15.75
CA THR A 50 10.76 4.78 -14.77
C THR A 50 10.87 3.28 -14.48
N ILE A 51 12.07 2.73 -14.64
CA ILE A 51 12.40 1.37 -14.22
C ILE A 51 12.88 1.44 -12.78
N ASN A 52 12.14 0.83 -11.88
CA ASN A 52 12.46 0.82 -10.46
C ASN A 52 12.25 -0.59 -9.91
N ARG A 53 13.30 -1.14 -9.31
CA ARG A 53 13.28 -2.49 -8.71
C ARG A 53 13.52 -2.45 -7.20
N ASN A 54 13.31 -1.31 -6.56
CA ASN A 54 13.42 -1.17 -5.12
C ASN A 54 12.07 -1.49 -4.47
N VAL A 55 12.05 -2.35 -3.47
CA VAL A 55 10.83 -2.79 -2.79
C VAL A 55 11.05 -2.82 -1.29
N ASP A 56 10.18 -2.15 -0.55
CA ASP A 56 10.10 -2.19 0.90
C ASP A 56 8.90 -3.06 1.29
N LEU A 57 9.16 -4.25 1.85
CA LEU A 57 8.15 -5.23 2.25
C LEU A 57 7.89 -5.11 3.75
N LEU A 58 6.72 -4.66 4.14
CA LEU A 58 6.27 -4.61 5.53
C LEU A 58 5.24 -5.71 5.77
N PHE A 59 5.59 -6.70 6.57
CA PHE A 59 4.66 -7.72 7.05
C PHE A 59 4.08 -7.27 8.38
N LEU A 60 2.78 -7.05 8.44
CA LEU A 60 2.05 -6.99 9.71
C LEU A 60 1.59 -8.40 10.03
N VAL A 61 2.08 -8.94 11.11
CA VAL A 61 1.72 -10.27 11.60
C VAL A 61 1.00 -10.12 12.93
N ASP A 62 -0.21 -10.61 12.97
CA ASP A 62 -0.99 -10.67 14.20
C ASP A 62 -0.40 -11.72 15.14
N ASP A 63 -0.22 -11.35 16.41
CA ASP A 63 0.35 -12.17 17.47
C ASP A 63 -0.63 -12.46 18.61
N SER A 64 -1.93 -12.34 18.37
CA SER A 64 -2.98 -12.80 19.25
C SER A 64 -2.96 -14.34 19.44
N SER A 65 -3.63 -14.81 20.49
CA SER A 65 -3.55 -16.22 20.92
C SER A 65 -4.04 -17.23 19.88
N SER A 66 -4.84 -16.82 18.91
CA SER A 66 -5.39 -17.69 17.84
C SER A 66 -4.44 -17.85 16.64
N MET A 67 -3.36 -17.06 16.55
CA MET A 67 -2.54 -16.91 15.33
C MET A 67 -1.38 -17.90 15.19
N GLY A 68 -1.09 -18.72 16.19
CA GLY A 68 0.08 -19.61 16.14
C GLY A 68 0.18 -20.47 14.86
N LYS A 69 -0.93 -21.09 14.44
CA LYS A 69 -0.98 -21.91 13.21
C LYS A 69 -0.81 -21.07 11.94
N SER A 70 -1.40 -19.87 11.90
CA SER A 70 -1.28 -18.97 10.74
C SER A 70 0.15 -18.44 10.60
N GLN A 71 0.83 -18.12 11.70
CA GLN A 71 2.26 -17.76 11.69
C GLN A 71 3.13 -18.93 11.19
N ASP A 72 2.86 -20.15 11.63
CA ASP A 72 3.57 -21.34 11.15
C ASP A 72 3.31 -21.57 9.66
N ASN A 73 2.09 -21.34 9.18
CA ASN A 73 1.74 -21.46 7.77
C ASN A 73 2.48 -20.41 6.92
N LEU A 74 2.51 -19.15 7.36
CA LEU A 74 3.30 -18.09 6.72
C LEU A 74 4.77 -18.49 6.61
N ARG A 75 5.38 -18.90 7.70
CA ARG A 75 6.82 -19.24 7.76
C ARG A 75 7.19 -20.39 6.83
N ARG A 76 6.39 -21.46 6.83
CA ARG A 76 6.60 -22.63 5.95
C ARG A 76 6.50 -22.28 4.47
N ASN A 77 5.68 -21.29 4.11
CA ASN A 77 5.39 -20.91 2.73
C ASN A 77 6.19 -19.69 2.23
N PHE A 78 6.90 -19.00 3.10
CA PHE A 78 7.74 -17.87 2.70
C PHE A 78 8.82 -18.24 1.66
N PRO A 79 9.45 -19.42 1.67
CA PRO A 79 10.37 -19.84 0.61
C PRO A 79 9.72 -19.83 -0.79
N ARG A 80 8.44 -20.17 -0.90
CA ARG A 80 7.69 -20.10 -2.16
C ARG A 80 7.49 -18.68 -2.63
N PHE A 81 7.14 -17.78 -1.71
CA PHE A 81 7.06 -16.33 -1.98
C PHE A 81 8.38 -15.80 -2.53
N MET A 82 9.50 -16.11 -1.86
CA MET A 82 10.84 -15.70 -2.29
C MET A 82 11.26 -16.31 -3.64
N THR A 83 10.89 -17.56 -3.90
CA THR A 83 11.16 -18.21 -5.21
C THR A 83 10.46 -17.43 -6.32
N ARG A 84 9.20 -17.08 -6.14
CA ARG A 84 8.44 -16.27 -7.11
C ARG A 84 8.99 -14.85 -7.24
N LEU A 85 9.40 -14.22 -6.16
CA LEU A 85 9.97 -12.86 -6.19
C LEU A 85 11.33 -12.82 -6.92
N LYS A 86 12.07 -13.95 -6.91
CA LYS A 86 13.33 -14.15 -7.63
C LYS A 86 13.16 -14.48 -9.12
N ASP A 87 11.93 -14.59 -9.64
CA ASP A 87 11.68 -14.80 -11.08
C ASP A 87 12.45 -13.74 -11.92
N PRO A 88 12.87 -14.10 -13.15
CA PRO A 88 13.67 -13.18 -13.97
C PRO A 88 13.11 -11.74 -14.02
N PRO A 89 13.99 -10.75 -13.88
CA PRO A 89 15.44 -10.78 -13.95
C PRO A 89 16.19 -11.05 -12.63
N GLY A 90 15.52 -11.51 -11.58
CA GLY A 90 16.14 -11.87 -10.29
C GLY A 90 15.55 -11.08 -9.11
N LEU A 91 16.14 -11.29 -7.93
CA LEU A 91 15.68 -10.62 -6.71
C LEU A 91 15.73 -9.09 -6.86
N PRO A 92 14.66 -8.37 -6.55
CA PRO A 92 14.70 -6.91 -6.46
C PRO A 92 15.58 -6.45 -5.28
N ASN A 93 15.94 -5.19 -5.26
CA ASN A 93 16.57 -4.58 -4.08
C ASN A 93 15.51 -4.46 -2.99
N ILE A 94 15.62 -5.24 -1.92
CA ILE A 94 14.57 -5.36 -0.93
C ILE A 94 15.00 -4.92 0.47
N HIS A 95 14.05 -4.29 1.17
CA HIS A 95 13.98 -4.29 2.62
C HIS A 95 12.80 -5.15 3.05
N VAL A 96 12.95 -5.94 4.11
CA VAL A 96 11.85 -6.74 4.67
C VAL A 96 11.81 -6.54 6.17
N ALA A 97 10.66 -6.09 6.66
CA ALA A 97 10.41 -5.87 8.07
C ALA A 97 9.12 -6.56 8.53
N VAL A 98 9.07 -6.88 9.80
CA VAL A 98 7.90 -7.44 10.47
C VAL A 98 7.44 -6.51 11.58
N VAL A 99 6.14 -6.26 11.68
CA VAL A 99 5.50 -5.52 12.75
C VAL A 99 4.32 -6.33 13.30
N SER A 100 4.08 -6.25 14.61
CA SER A 100 2.93 -6.87 15.27
C SER A 100 1.73 -5.93 15.26
N SER A 101 0.50 -6.49 15.33
CA SER A 101 -0.75 -5.75 15.55
C SER A 101 -0.89 -5.21 16.99
N ASP A 102 -0.02 -5.60 17.93
CA ASP A 102 -0.11 -5.24 19.33
C ASP A 102 0.34 -3.80 19.60
N MET A 103 -0.64 -2.91 19.85
CA MET A 103 -0.41 -1.53 20.25
C MET A 103 -0.78 -1.28 21.73
N GLY A 104 -1.32 -2.29 22.43
CA GLY A 104 -1.85 -2.17 23.80
C GLY A 104 -3.13 -1.34 23.87
N THR A 105 -3.89 -1.49 24.97
CA THR A 105 -5.19 -0.80 25.12
C THR A 105 -5.40 -0.15 26.47
N ASN A 106 -4.44 -0.12 27.37
CA ASN A 106 -4.63 0.22 28.80
C ASN A 106 -5.58 -0.74 29.55
N SER A 107 -5.85 -1.93 29.02
CA SER A 107 -6.87 -2.82 29.58
C SER A 107 -6.36 -4.23 29.82
N GLY A 108 -5.92 -4.50 31.05
CA GLY A 108 -5.46 -5.80 31.50
C GLY A 108 -4.01 -6.12 31.10
N SER A 109 -3.46 -7.23 31.61
CA SER A 109 -2.04 -7.58 31.47
C SER A 109 -1.62 -7.96 30.03
N ALA A 110 -2.54 -8.50 29.24
CA ALA A 110 -2.26 -8.90 27.85
C ALA A 110 -2.22 -7.71 26.88
N CYS A 111 -2.78 -6.57 27.27
CA CYS A 111 -2.85 -5.37 26.46
C CYS A 111 -2.22 -4.15 27.15
N ASP A 112 -1.25 -4.42 28.02
CA ASP A 112 -0.53 -3.38 28.76
C ASP A 112 0.30 -2.52 27.78
N PRO A 113 0.07 -1.20 27.72
CA PRO A 113 0.85 -0.30 26.88
C PRO A 113 2.34 -0.27 27.22
N ALA A 114 2.74 -0.67 28.44
CA ALA A 114 4.15 -0.74 28.81
C ALA A 114 4.89 -1.92 28.15
N THR A 115 4.19 -2.96 27.73
CA THR A 115 4.76 -4.17 27.12
C THR A 115 4.41 -4.34 25.65
N ASN A 116 3.60 -3.45 25.10
CA ASN A 116 3.15 -3.51 23.70
C ASN A 116 4.32 -3.34 22.70
N LYS A 117 4.09 -3.76 21.47
CA LYS A 117 5.06 -3.63 20.37
C LYS A 117 5.12 -2.23 19.77
N ASN A 118 4.06 -1.44 19.93
CA ASN A 118 3.95 -0.02 19.55
C ASN A 118 4.50 0.32 18.14
N GLY A 119 4.19 -0.52 17.16
CA GLY A 119 4.62 -0.33 15.77
C GLY A 119 6.12 -0.48 15.52
N ARG A 120 6.90 -0.96 16.52
CA ARG A 120 8.34 -1.23 16.34
C ARG A 120 8.54 -2.52 15.55
N PHE A 121 9.56 -2.54 14.70
CA PHE A 121 9.93 -3.74 13.99
C PHE A 121 10.35 -4.85 14.95
N GLN A 122 9.95 -6.06 14.62
CA GLN A 122 10.27 -7.27 15.33
C GLN A 122 11.45 -7.93 14.62
N PHE A 123 12.61 -7.95 15.25
CA PHE A 123 13.88 -8.44 14.67
C PHE A 123 14.63 -9.42 15.56
N THR A 124 14.07 -9.71 16.72
CA THR A 124 14.61 -10.70 17.66
C THR A 124 13.81 -11.99 17.58
N ALA A 125 14.50 -13.11 17.76
CA ALA A 125 13.83 -14.39 17.90
C ALA A 125 12.92 -14.39 19.14
N PRO A 126 11.69 -14.95 19.05
CA PRO A 126 10.87 -15.14 20.23
C PRO A 126 11.55 -16.15 21.18
N GLU A 127 11.20 -16.06 22.46
CA GLU A 127 11.58 -17.10 23.42
C GLU A 127 11.02 -18.46 22.97
N PRO A 128 11.85 -19.50 22.81
CA PRO A 128 11.40 -20.80 22.37
C PRO A 128 10.46 -21.44 23.40
N ALA A 129 9.47 -22.16 22.94
CA ALA A 129 8.70 -23.02 23.80
C ALA A 129 9.62 -24.07 24.46
N VAL A 130 9.24 -24.53 25.64
CA VAL A 130 10.04 -25.54 26.39
C VAL A 130 10.31 -26.77 25.50
N GLY A 131 11.57 -27.08 25.30
CA GLY A 131 12.01 -28.20 24.46
C GLY A 131 12.19 -27.89 22.98
N GLN A 132 11.98 -26.65 22.53
CA GLN A 132 12.27 -26.21 21.16
C GLN A 132 13.64 -25.53 21.07
N THR A 133 14.30 -25.69 19.93
CA THR A 133 15.54 -24.96 19.65
C THR A 133 15.20 -23.52 19.27
N PRO A 134 15.87 -22.51 19.89
CA PRO A 134 15.70 -21.12 19.48
C PRO A 134 16.08 -20.95 18.00
N CYS A 135 15.31 -20.20 17.26
CA CYS A 135 15.78 -19.76 15.95
C CYS A 135 16.80 -18.62 16.12
N VAL A 136 17.70 -18.51 15.16
CA VAL A 136 18.72 -17.45 15.12
C VAL A 136 18.38 -16.53 13.97
N THR A 137 18.23 -15.23 14.25
CA THR A 137 17.84 -14.27 13.23
C THR A 137 18.94 -14.05 12.19
N ASN A 138 20.21 -14.30 12.52
CA ASN A 138 21.37 -14.09 11.65
C ASN A 138 21.45 -12.68 11.02
N LEU A 139 20.75 -11.72 11.60
CA LEU A 139 20.88 -10.30 11.25
C LEU A 139 22.20 -9.75 11.82
N ASP A 140 22.76 -8.75 11.14
CA ASP A 140 23.88 -7.98 11.68
C ASP A 140 23.51 -7.33 13.01
N PRO A 141 24.45 -7.10 13.94
CA PRO A 141 24.15 -6.71 15.31
C PRO A 141 23.31 -5.44 15.49
N ASN A 142 23.29 -4.54 14.50
CA ASN A 142 22.52 -3.28 14.55
C ASN A 142 21.36 -3.28 13.55
N ALA A 143 21.11 -4.39 12.87
CA ALA A 143 20.03 -4.48 11.89
C ALA A 143 18.69 -4.78 12.60
N THR A 144 17.68 -4.02 12.25
CA THR A 144 16.31 -4.14 12.77
C THR A 144 15.30 -4.61 11.73
N TYR A 145 15.76 -4.78 10.49
CA TYR A 145 15.03 -5.33 9.35
C TYR A 145 16.03 -5.97 8.38
N ILE A 146 15.55 -6.82 7.49
CA ILE A 146 16.35 -7.47 6.44
C ILE A 146 16.60 -6.48 5.31
N SER A 147 17.83 -6.38 4.83
CA SER A 147 18.21 -5.61 3.63
C SER A 147 19.05 -6.46 2.69
N ASP A 148 18.66 -6.51 1.40
CA ASP A 148 19.45 -7.08 0.31
C ASP A 148 19.39 -6.12 -0.89
N ILE A 149 20.45 -5.36 -1.07
CA ILE A 149 20.55 -4.32 -2.11
C ILE A 149 21.68 -4.70 -3.06
N GLY A 150 21.31 -5.16 -4.27
CA GLY A 150 22.29 -5.63 -5.26
C GLY A 150 23.19 -6.75 -4.77
N GLY A 151 22.70 -7.58 -3.84
CA GLY A 151 23.46 -8.68 -3.23
C GLY A 151 24.29 -8.27 -2.01
N VAL A 152 24.30 -6.98 -1.62
CA VAL A 152 24.85 -6.54 -0.34
C VAL A 152 23.79 -6.76 0.74
N LYS A 153 24.12 -7.63 1.70
CA LYS A 153 23.18 -8.13 2.71
C LYS A 153 23.60 -7.67 4.10
N ASN A 154 22.63 -7.40 4.95
CA ASN A 154 22.82 -7.18 6.39
C ASN A 154 22.46 -8.42 7.23
N TYR A 155 22.58 -9.59 6.64
CA TYR A 155 22.30 -10.88 7.28
C TYR A 155 23.19 -11.97 6.70
N SER A 156 23.34 -13.10 7.41
CA SER A 156 24.01 -14.30 6.93
C SER A 156 23.04 -15.46 6.71
N GLY A 157 23.38 -16.36 5.80
CA GLY A 157 22.55 -17.51 5.43
C GLY A 157 21.46 -17.18 4.41
N ALA A 158 20.36 -17.92 4.45
CA ALA A 158 19.22 -17.74 3.58
C ALA A 158 18.22 -16.71 4.16
N ILE A 159 17.70 -15.83 3.30
CA ILE A 159 16.72 -14.82 3.71
C ILE A 159 15.46 -15.47 4.29
N GLU A 160 15.10 -16.63 3.78
CA GLU A 160 13.94 -17.42 4.21
C GLU A 160 14.06 -17.86 5.67
N ASP A 161 15.26 -18.24 6.12
CA ASP A 161 15.51 -18.63 7.51
C ASP A 161 15.44 -17.41 8.45
N VAL A 162 16.03 -16.29 8.02
CA VAL A 162 16.00 -15.03 8.77
C VAL A 162 14.59 -14.55 8.95
N PHE A 163 13.80 -14.48 7.85
CA PHE A 163 12.40 -14.08 7.91
C PHE A 163 11.56 -15.03 8.78
N SER A 164 11.72 -16.33 8.61
CA SER A 164 10.99 -17.32 9.41
C SER A 164 11.21 -17.12 10.92
N CYS A 165 12.37 -16.63 11.30
CA CYS A 165 12.68 -16.36 12.69
C CYS A 165 12.01 -15.06 13.19
N ILE A 166 12.15 -13.95 12.46
CA ILE A 166 11.60 -12.66 12.89
C ILE A 166 10.07 -12.59 12.76
N ALA A 167 9.46 -13.43 11.92
CA ALA A 167 8.00 -13.52 11.74
C ALA A 167 7.32 -14.47 12.76
N ALA A 168 8.06 -15.15 13.59
CA ALA A 168 7.54 -16.00 14.68
C ALA A 168 7.28 -15.14 15.91
N LEU A 169 6.22 -14.34 15.92
CA LEU A 169 5.95 -13.39 17.00
C LEU A 169 5.41 -14.05 18.27
N GLY A 170 4.94 -15.29 18.18
CA GLY A 170 4.25 -15.99 19.26
C GLY A 170 2.76 -15.67 19.31
N ASP A 171 2.14 -15.96 20.45
CA ASP A 171 0.68 -15.94 20.63
C ASP A 171 0.27 -15.18 21.93
N LYS A 172 1.10 -14.23 22.36
CA LYS A 172 0.89 -13.48 23.60
C LYS A 172 0.62 -11.99 23.38
N GLY A 173 0.29 -11.59 22.14
CA GLY A 173 -0.10 -10.23 21.81
C GLY A 173 -1.45 -9.84 22.40
N CYS A 174 -1.79 -8.56 22.25
CA CYS A 174 -3.08 -8.04 22.67
C CYS A 174 -4.21 -8.69 21.85
N GLY A 175 -5.30 -9.07 22.50
CA GLY A 175 -6.51 -9.58 21.82
C GLY A 175 -7.45 -8.48 21.31
N PHE A 176 -6.96 -7.24 21.25
CA PHE A 176 -7.55 -6.15 20.46
C PHE A 176 -6.51 -5.75 19.42
N GLU A 177 -6.68 -6.23 18.23
CA GLU A 177 -5.72 -6.10 17.14
C GLU A 177 -5.80 -4.70 16.52
N HIS A 178 -4.68 -3.96 16.51
CA HIS A 178 -4.60 -2.58 16.03
C HIS A 178 -3.79 -2.50 14.75
N GLN A 179 -4.23 -3.15 13.67
CA GLN A 179 -3.48 -3.27 12.42
C GLN A 179 -3.18 -1.90 11.81
N PHE A 180 -4.19 -1.00 11.72
CA PHE A 180 -4.00 0.32 11.12
C PHE A 180 -3.10 1.22 11.95
N ALA A 181 -3.27 1.21 13.28
CA ALA A 181 -2.42 1.96 14.18
C ALA A 181 -0.97 1.46 14.15
N ALA A 182 -0.77 0.13 14.10
CA ALA A 182 0.56 -0.47 14.04
C ALA A 182 1.30 -0.11 12.73
N ILE A 183 0.62 -0.22 11.57
CA ILE A 183 1.20 0.16 10.26
C ILE A 183 1.51 1.65 10.21
N THR A 184 0.56 2.51 10.60
CA THR A 184 0.77 3.96 10.53
C THR A 184 1.85 4.42 11.48
N ARG A 185 1.96 3.81 12.68
CA ARG A 185 3.05 4.05 13.62
C ARG A 185 4.39 3.57 13.08
N ALA A 186 4.43 2.35 12.53
CA ALA A 186 5.63 1.77 11.96
C ALA A 186 6.22 2.63 10.83
N LEU A 187 5.37 3.27 10.05
CA LEU A 187 5.75 4.12 8.91
C LEU A 187 5.87 5.63 9.26
N GLY A 188 5.59 6.03 10.51
CA GLY A 188 5.70 7.42 10.96
C GLY A 188 4.63 8.35 10.38
N VAL A 189 3.43 7.84 10.09
CA VAL A 189 2.29 8.63 9.55
C VAL A 189 1.07 8.64 10.48
N ASP A 190 1.24 8.25 11.73
CA ASP A 190 0.20 8.25 12.76
C ASP A 190 -0.02 9.61 13.44
N GLY A 191 0.74 10.63 13.07
CA GLY A 191 0.70 11.98 13.64
C GLY A 191 1.52 12.16 14.93
N ARG A 192 2.15 11.12 15.45
CA ARG A 192 3.02 11.18 16.65
C ARG A 192 4.48 11.54 16.35
N GLY A 193 4.78 11.96 15.11
CA GLY A 193 6.12 12.32 14.66
C GLY A 193 6.75 11.19 13.82
N GLU A 194 8.08 11.13 13.81
CA GLU A 194 8.81 10.15 13.01
C GLU A 194 8.52 8.70 13.43
N ALA A 195 8.78 7.76 12.53
CA ALA A 195 8.74 6.33 12.83
C ALA A 195 9.63 5.98 14.04
N PRO A 196 9.34 4.89 14.77
CA PRO A 196 10.21 4.40 15.84
C PRO A 196 11.68 4.31 15.39
N GLN A 197 12.61 4.47 16.32
CA GLN A 197 14.04 4.45 15.99
C GLN A 197 14.47 3.16 15.31
N GLU A 198 13.90 2.03 15.72
CA GLU A 198 14.14 0.71 15.14
C GLU A 198 13.68 0.60 13.67
N ASN A 199 12.76 1.48 13.24
CA ASN A 199 12.18 1.45 11.91
C ASN A 199 12.87 2.43 10.94
N GLN A 200 13.75 3.27 11.44
CA GLN A 200 14.39 4.29 10.60
C GLN A 200 15.27 3.66 9.52
N GLY A 201 15.26 4.27 8.34
CA GLY A 201 16.00 3.79 7.16
C GLY A 201 15.32 2.67 6.37
N PHE A 202 14.23 2.08 6.89
CA PHE A 202 13.48 1.05 6.18
C PHE A 202 12.77 1.60 4.94
N LEU A 203 12.01 2.67 5.10
CA LEU A 203 11.19 3.23 4.03
C LEU A 203 12.03 4.09 3.09
N ARG A 204 12.27 3.61 1.87
CA ARG A 204 12.99 4.33 0.83
C ARG A 204 12.02 5.13 -0.04
N LYS A 205 12.33 6.39 -0.29
CA LYS A 205 11.45 7.32 -1.03
C LYS A 205 11.04 6.78 -2.41
N ASP A 206 11.98 6.17 -3.11
CA ASP A 206 11.78 5.72 -4.50
C ASP A 206 11.30 4.27 -4.59
N ALA A 207 11.38 3.46 -3.52
CA ALA A 207 10.94 2.07 -3.53
C ALA A 207 9.43 1.94 -3.61
N TYR A 208 8.95 0.83 -4.18
CA TYR A 208 7.58 0.39 -3.95
C TYR A 208 7.43 0.01 -2.48
N LEU A 209 6.35 0.43 -1.88
CA LEU A 209 5.95 -0.01 -0.54
C LEU A 209 4.92 -1.11 -0.69
N VAL A 210 5.22 -2.28 -0.14
CA VAL A 210 4.30 -3.41 -0.11
C VAL A 210 3.97 -3.73 1.34
N ILE A 211 2.70 -3.67 1.69
CA ILE A 211 2.21 -4.00 3.02
C ILE A 211 1.44 -5.31 2.93
N ILE A 212 1.79 -6.29 3.75
CA ILE A 212 1.16 -7.61 3.77
C ILE A 212 0.65 -7.85 5.18
N LEU A 213 -0.68 -7.88 5.34
CA LEU A 213 -1.35 -8.16 6.60
C LEU A 213 -1.65 -9.66 6.70
N ILE A 214 -1.31 -10.25 7.84
CA ILE A 214 -1.65 -11.65 8.18
C ILE A 214 -2.38 -11.62 9.52
N THR A 215 -3.70 -11.74 9.50
CA THR A 215 -4.55 -11.64 10.69
C THR A 215 -5.87 -12.36 10.51
N ASN A 216 -6.36 -12.99 11.56
CA ASN A 216 -7.66 -13.67 11.56
C ASN A 216 -8.77 -12.86 12.24
N GLU A 217 -8.48 -11.64 12.68
CA GLU A 217 -9.44 -10.70 13.26
C GLU A 217 -9.44 -9.37 12.50
N ASP A 218 -10.52 -8.61 12.65
CA ASP A 218 -10.64 -7.31 12.00
C ASP A 218 -9.93 -6.22 12.81
N ASP A 219 -9.67 -5.09 12.17
CA ASP A 219 -8.97 -3.96 12.81
C ASP A 219 -9.79 -3.32 13.94
N CYS A 220 -9.15 -3.13 15.08
CA CYS A 220 -9.66 -2.45 16.25
C CYS A 220 -8.80 -1.22 16.65
N SER A 221 -8.19 -0.58 15.70
CA SER A 221 -7.34 0.62 15.94
C SER A 221 -8.16 1.78 16.49
N ALA A 222 -8.19 1.91 17.82
CA ALA A 222 -8.90 3.00 18.48
C ALA A 222 -8.27 4.36 18.16
N ASN A 223 -9.10 5.37 17.97
CA ASN A 223 -8.64 6.74 17.92
C ASN A 223 -8.11 7.14 19.31
N PRO A 224 -6.87 7.64 19.45
CA PRO A 224 -6.28 8.00 20.73
C PRO A 224 -7.04 9.12 21.47
N ASP A 225 -7.80 9.93 20.75
CA ASP A 225 -8.59 11.04 21.31
C ASP A 225 -9.95 10.60 21.89
N VAL A 226 -10.32 9.32 21.74
CA VAL A 226 -11.58 8.76 22.20
C VAL A 226 -11.36 7.63 23.20
N PRO A 227 -12.04 7.61 24.35
CA PRO A 227 -11.80 6.63 25.40
C PRO A 227 -12.49 5.28 25.13
N LEU A 228 -12.26 4.69 23.94
CA LEU A 228 -12.93 3.43 23.56
C LEU A 228 -12.65 2.28 24.56
N PHE A 229 -11.48 2.26 25.18
CA PHE A 229 -11.07 1.24 26.14
C PHE A 229 -11.06 1.72 27.59
N ASP A 230 -11.68 2.88 27.90
CA ASP A 230 -11.79 3.37 29.28
C ASP A 230 -12.56 2.36 30.16
N GLU A 231 -11.95 1.98 31.26
CA GLU A 231 -12.48 1.00 32.21
C GLU A 231 -13.49 1.58 33.17
N SER A 232 -13.48 2.90 33.38
CA SER A 232 -14.19 3.53 34.51
C SER A 232 -15.72 3.57 34.34
N GLN A 233 -16.24 3.39 33.12
CA GLN A 233 -17.65 3.61 32.83
C GLN A 233 -18.33 2.56 31.95
N ASN A 234 -17.64 1.47 31.58
CA ASN A 234 -18.11 0.63 30.48
C ASN A 234 -17.80 -0.85 30.70
N ASN A 235 -18.65 -1.53 31.47
CA ASN A 235 -18.50 -2.95 31.78
C ASN A 235 -19.76 -3.78 31.50
N TYR A 236 -20.89 -3.13 31.19
CA TYR A 236 -22.20 -3.76 31.06
C TYR A 236 -22.86 -3.43 29.73
N ILE A 237 -23.79 -4.26 29.27
CA ILE A 237 -24.56 -4.07 28.03
C ILE A 237 -25.28 -2.71 28.01
N GLY A 238 -25.74 -2.22 29.16
CA GLY A 238 -26.43 -0.93 29.27
C GLY A 238 -25.54 0.29 29.27
N ASP A 239 -24.24 0.13 29.43
CA ASP A 239 -23.29 1.24 29.45
C ASP A 239 -23.10 1.85 28.06
N GLN A 240 -22.59 3.10 28.00
CA GLN A 240 -22.44 3.83 26.74
C GLN A 240 -21.63 3.06 25.69
N LEU A 241 -20.49 2.48 26.07
CA LEU A 241 -19.63 1.71 25.18
C LEU A 241 -19.86 0.19 25.29
N GLY A 242 -20.77 -0.28 26.12
CA GLY A 242 -21.00 -1.68 26.36
C GLY A 242 -19.84 -2.39 27.09
N PRO A 243 -19.89 -3.72 27.23
CA PRO A 243 -18.82 -4.48 27.88
C PRO A 243 -17.53 -4.40 27.06
N ARG A 244 -16.39 -4.46 27.74
CA ARG A 244 -15.08 -4.43 27.11
C ARG A 244 -14.68 -5.80 26.57
N ILE A 245 -15.26 -6.15 25.45
CA ILE A 245 -15.03 -7.39 24.70
C ILE A 245 -14.76 -7.02 23.23
N ASN A 246 -14.26 -7.95 22.44
CA ASN A 246 -13.92 -7.71 21.01
C ASN A 246 -15.12 -7.18 20.21
N PHE A 247 -16.35 -7.52 20.58
CA PHE A 247 -17.55 -7.00 19.92
C PHE A 247 -17.64 -5.48 19.91
N ARG A 248 -17.04 -4.78 20.91
CA ARG A 248 -16.98 -3.31 20.93
C ARG A 248 -16.35 -2.74 19.65
N CYS A 249 -15.28 -3.37 19.16
CA CYS A 249 -14.64 -2.96 17.90
C CYS A 249 -15.55 -3.17 16.68
N ASN A 250 -16.36 -4.22 16.70
CA ASN A 250 -17.33 -4.47 15.65
C ASN A 250 -18.49 -3.47 15.71
N GLU A 251 -19.02 -3.18 16.91
CA GLU A 251 -20.14 -2.24 17.08
C GLU A 251 -19.78 -0.83 16.62
N PHE A 252 -18.63 -0.31 17.03
CA PHE A 252 -18.23 1.05 16.69
C PHE A 252 -17.45 1.16 15.39
N GLY A 253 -16.87 0.06 14.94
CA GLY A 253 -16.07 0.02 13.70
C GLY A 253 -16.85 -0.33 12.44
N HIS A 254 -18.07 -0.85 12.56
CA HIS A 254 -18.86 -1.28 11.43
C HIS A 254 -20.22 -0.62 11.35
N VAL A 255 -20.73 -0.46 10.14
CA VAL A 255 -22.12 -0.23 9.84
C VAL A 255 -22.60 -1.28 8.84
N CYS A 256 -23.73 -1.92 9.15
CA CYS A 256 -24.26 -3.07 8.43
C CYS A 256 -25.67 -2.79 7.93
N ASP A 257 -26.04 -3.32 6.76
CA ASP A 257 -27.38 -3.22 6.20
C ASP A 257 -28.36 -4.06 7.06
N ASP A 258 -29.37 -3.39 7.60
CA ASP A 258 -30.42 -3.99 8.44
C ASP A 258 -31.46 -4.80 7.64
N GLY A 259 -31.26 -4.98 6.34
CA GLY A 259 -32.17 -5.65 5.42
C GLY A 259 -33.18 -4.72 4.76
N THR A 260 -33.17 -3.43 5.11
CA THR A 260 -34.02 -2.39 4.48
C THR A 260 -33.21 -1.47 3.57
N GLY A 261 -31.91 -1.68 3.47
CA GLY A 261 -30.95 -0.78 2.79
C GLY A 261 -30.43 0.34 3.68
N LYS A 262 -30.80 0.35 4.97
CA LYS A 262 -30.27 1.29 5.95
C LYS A 262 -29.08 0.66 6.66
N PHE A 263 -27.94 1.37 6.69
CA PHE A 263 -26.77 0.97 7.43
C PHE A 263 -26.88 1.41 8.89
N VAL A 264 -26.71 0.46 9.80
CA VAL A 264 -26.78 0.63 11.26
C VAL A 264 -25.62 -0.10 11.94
N HIS A 265 -25.31 0.26 13.17
CA HIS A 265 -24.37 -0.51 13.98
C HIS A 265 -24.87 -1.92 14.23
N PRO A 266 -23.98 -2.95 14.26
CA PRO A 266 -24.35 -4.25 14.79
C PRO A 266 -24.83 -4.11 16.24
N SER A 267 -25.99 -4.68 16.55
CA SER A 267 -26.58 -4.52 17.89
C SER A 267 -25.85 -5.32 18.93
N ARG A 268 -25.47 -4.69 20.04
CA ARG A 268 -24.97 -5.40 21.24
C ARG A 268 -26.09 -6.11 22.02
N ARG A 269 -27.35 -5.66 21.89
CA ARG A 269 -28.49 -6.26 22.55
C ARG A 269 -29.07 -7.38 21.73
N ALA A 270 -29.31 -8.52 22.38
CA ALA A 270 -30.01 -9.63 21.75
C ALA A 270 -31.45 -9.23 21.42
N PRO A 271 -32.00 -9.61 20.27
CA PRO A 271 -33.42 -9.49 20.01
C PRO A 271 -34.24 -10.19 21.09
N ASN A 272 -35.15 -9.46 21.76
CA ASN A 272 -35.97 -9.94 22.87
C ASN A 272 -35.19 -10.59 24.02
N ASP A 273 -33.93 -10.18 24.23
CA ASP A 273 -33.00 -10.77 25.21
C ASP A 273 -32.81 -12.30 25.06
N ASP A 274 -32.99 -12.82 23.82
CA ASP A 274 -32.84 -14.25 23.54
C ASP A 274 -31.38 -14.65 23.39
N VAL A 275 -30.89 -15.50 24.29
CA VAL A 275 -29.51 -16.03 24.27
C VAL A 275 -29.22 -16.93 23.07
N ASN A 276 -30.25 -17.41 22.36
CA ASN A 276 -30.08 -18.20 21.15
C ASN A 276 -30.28 -17.40 19.86
N ALA A 277 -30.45 -16.08 19.98
CA ALA A 277 -30.62 -15.23 18.82
C ALA A 277 -29.37 -15.25 17.93
N MET A 278 -29.60 -15.16 16.64
CA MET A 278 -28.59 -14.98 15.61
C MET A 278 -29.07 -13.94 14.61
N VAL A 279 -28.25 -12.92 14.35
CA VAL A 279 -28.56 -11.90 13.35
C VAL A 279 -27.44 -11.88 12.31
N THR A 280 -27.78 -12.23 11.07
CA THR A 280 -26.85 -12.17 9.94
C THR A 280 -27.17 -10.95 9.10
N TYR A 281 -26.17 -10.10 8.90
CA TYR A 281 -26.26 -8.92 8.06
C TYR A 281 -25.86 -9.26 6.62
N SER A 282 -26.56 -8.66 5.65
CA SER A 282 -26.32 -8.93 4.22
C SER A 282 -25.03 -8.32 3.72
N SER A 283 -24.66 -7.15 4.22
CA SER A 283 -23.41 -6.46 3.94
C SER A 283 -23.02 -5.54 5.10
N CYS A 284 -21.72 -5.41 5.32
CA CYS A 284 -21.16 -4.47 6.29
C CYS A 284 -20.03 -3.68 5.62
N ARG A 285 -19.77 -2.48 6.12
CA ARG A 285 -18.64 -1.64 5.73
C ARG A 285 -18.00 -1.00 6.95
N SER A 286 -16.77 -0.51 6.80
CA SER A 286 -16.11 0.30 7.83
C SER A 286 -16.96 1.53 8.18
N ASN A 287 -17.07 1.82 9.48
CA ASN A 287 -17.70 3.04 9.95
C ASN A 287 -16.70 4.20 9.84
N GLU A 288 -16.88 5.04 8.83
CA GLU A 288 -16.05 6.22 8.59
C GLU A 288 -16.67 7.51 9.15
N GLU A 289 -17.90 7.43 9.69
CA GLU A 289 -18.67 8.59 10.14
C GLU A 289 -18.42 8.91 11.62
N GLU A 290 -18.15 7.89 12.43
CA GLU A 290 -17.87 8.02 13.84
C GLU A 290 -16.37 7.83 14.11
N ASN A 291 -15.84 8.64 15.00
CA ASN A 291 -14.41 8.75 15.22
C ASN A 291 -13.91 7.85 16.37
N TYR A 292 -14.54 6.71 16.62
CA TYR A 292 -14.10 5.77 17.66
C TYR A 292 -12.87 4.98 17.22
N LEU A 293 -12.81 4.59 15.97
CA LEU A 293 -11.69 3.88 15.36
C LEU A 293 -11.07 4.71 14.24
N LEU A 294 -9.81 4.45 13.93
CA LEU A 294 -9.14 5.07 12.78
C LEU A 294 -9.87 4.68 11.49
N GLY A 295 -10.22 5.65 10.64
CA GLY A 295 -10.90 5.37 9.37
C GLY A 295 -10.02 4.56 8.42
N ALA A 296 -10.60 3.56 7.74
CA ALA A 296 -9.92 2.73 6.75
C ALA A 296 -9.45 3.58 5.55
N ALA A 297 -10.31 4.48 5.08
CA ALA A 297 -10.00 5.38 3.97
C ALA A 297 -8.94 6.43 4.34
N ASP A 298 -9.01 7.04 5.53
CA ASP A 298 -8.01 7.99 6.02
C ASP A 298 -6.64 7.31 6.18
N THR A 299 -6.61 6.12 6.78
CA THR A 299 -5.40 5.31 6.92
C THR A 299 -4.76 5.01 5.56
N ALA A 300 -5.56 4.59 4.58
CA ALA A 300 -5.08 4.33 3.22
C ALA A 300 -4.49 5.60 2.57
N ASN A 301 -5.14 6.75 2.74
CA ASN A 301 -4.66 8.02 2.18
C ASN A 301 -3.34 8.47 2.81
N ARG A 302 -3.17 8.33 4.13
CA ARG A 302 -1.90 8.63 4.81
C ARG A 302 -0.76 7.76 4.27
N ILE A 303 -1.01 6.47 4.05
CA ILE A 303 -0.02 5.52 3.53
C ILE A 303 0.30 5.82 2.05
N LYS A 304 -0.68 6.11 1.21
CA LYS A 304 -0.46 6.54 -0.18
C LYS A 304 0.40 7.80 -0.25
N GLY A 305 0.18 8.75 0.66
CA GLY A 305 0.94 10.00 0.76
C GLY A 305 2.44 9.83 1.03
N LEU A 306 2.90 8.63 1.46
CA LEU A 306 4.33 8.31 1.62
C LEU A 306 5.10 8.22 0.30
N LYS A 307 4.40 8.06 -0.80
CA LYS A 307 5.00 7.86 -2.13
C LYS A 307 4.58 8.98 -3.09
N SER A 308 5.50 9.35 -3.96
CA SER A 308 5.31 10.49 -4.89
C SER A 308 4.53 10.13 -6.15
N ARG A 309 4.34 8.84 -6.44
CA ARG A 309 3.65 8.36 -7.63
C ARG A 309 2.51 7.43 -7.24
N ASP A 310 1.38 7.62 -7.89
CA ASP A 310 0.27 6.69 -7.80
C ASP A 310 0.74 5.28 -8.20
N GLY A 311 0.26 4.27 -7.49
CA GLY A 311 0.60 2.88 -7.77
C GLY A 311 1.90 2.38 -7.13
N GLN A 312 2.68 3.22 -6.41
CA GLN A 312 3.87 2.76 -5.68
C GLN A 312 3.57 2.05 -4.34
N VAL A 313 2.32 2.03 -3.92
CA VAL A 313 1.88 1.30 -2.72
C VAL A 313 1.02 0.12 -3.12
N LEU A 314 1.40 -1.07 -2.69
CA LEU A 314 0.65 -2.30 -2.84
C LEU A 314 0.25 -2.80 -1.46
N VAL A 315 -0.97 -3.29 -1.33
CA VAL A 315 -1.46 -3.83 -0.05
C VAL A 315 -2.11 -5.18 -0.29
N ALA A 316 -1.65 -6.18 0.44
CA ALA A 316 -2.29 -7.48 0.46
C ALA A 316 -2.71 -7.84 1.88
N ALA A 317 -3.84 -8.50 2.03
CA ALA A 317 -4.25 -9.08 3.30
C ALA A 317 -4.59 -10.56 3.12
N ILE A 318 -3.98 -11.40 3.93
CA ILE A 318 -4.41 -12.79 4.15
C ILE A 318 -5.24 -12.74 5.43
N THR A 319 -6.57 -12.75 5.28
CA THR A 319 -7.50 -12.46 6.37
C THR A 319 -8.83 -13.18 6.20
N GLY A 320 -9.74 -13.06 7.18
CA GLY A 320 -11.09 -13.62 7.10
C GLY A 320 -11.93 -12.95 6.02
N PRO A 321 -12.83 -13.68 5.34
CA PRO A 321 -13.78 -13.04 4.44
C PRO A 321 -14.71 -12.11 5.23
N ALA A 322 -15.07 -10.95 4.66
CA ALA A 322 -15.96 -9.98 5.28
C ALA A 322 -17.40 -10.53 5.50
N THR A 323 -17.74 -11.61 4.83
CA THR A 323 -19.04 -12.30 4.94
C THR A 323 -18.85 -13.81 5.06
N PRO A 324 -19.75 -14.54 5.78
CA PRO A 324 -20.94 -14.04 6.45
C PRO A 324 -20.59 -13.18 7.66
N TYR A 325 -21.41 -12.15 7.95
CA TYR A 325 -21.30 -11.34 9.15
C TYR A 325 -22.50 -11.64 10.06
N THR A 326 -22.27 -12.41 11.11
CA THR A 326 -23.32 -12.89 12.01
C THR A 326 -23.00 -12.54 13.46
N VAL A 327 -23.92 -11.85 14.11
CA VAL A 327 -23.87 -11.59 15.55
C VAL A 327 -24.65 -12.72 16.25
N THR A 328 -24.03 -13.26 17.28
CA THR A 328 -24.62 -14.25 18.19
C THR A 328 -24.56 -13.74 19.62
N TRP A 329 -25.36 -14.30 20.50
CA TRP A 329 -25.33 -13.94 21.92
C TRP A 329 -25.07 -15.20 22.75
N THR A 330 -24.18 -15.04 23.71
CA THR A 330 -23.83 -16.11 24.64
C THR A 330 -24.48 -15.87 26.00
N PRO A 331 -24.80 -16.94 26.77
CA PRO A 331 -25.21 -16.76 28.14
C PRO A 331 -24.19 -15.91 28.91
N PRO A 332 -24.65 -15.01 29.76
CA PRO A 332 -23.76 -14.10 30.45
C PRO A 332 -22.86 -14.82 31.45
N THR A 333 -21.61 -14.41 31.49
CA THR A 333 -20.67 -14.79 32.55
C THR A 333 -20.70 -13.71 33.64
N GLY A 334 -21.72 -13.71 34.49
CA GLY A 334 -21.79 -12.73 35.59
C GLY A 334 -23.19 -12.18 35.86
N SER A 335 -23.26 -11.08 36.62
CA SER A 335 -24.48 -10.46 37.13
C SER A 335 -24.87 -9.19 36.40
N ASP A 336 -24.63 -9.11 35.06
CA ASP A 336 -25.05 -7.98 34.27
C ASP A 336 -26.58 -8.01 34.07
N THR A 337 -27.29 -7.11 34.75
CA THR A 337 -28.75 -6.93 34.63
C THR A 337 -29.15 -5.62 33.97
N SER A 338 -28.21 -4.94 33.33
CA SER A 338 -28.41 -3.59 32.73
C SER A 338 -29.36 -3.61 31.54
N CYS A 339 -29.67 -4.78 30.98
CA CYS A 339 -30.64 -4.96 29.90
C CYS A 339 -32.10 -5.11 30.39
N GLY A 340 -32.33 -5.15 31.71
CA GLY A 340 -33.65 -5.36 32.30
C GLY A 340 -34.04 -6.84 32.50
N ALA A 341 -33.21 -7.79 32.09
CA ALA A 341 -33.36 -9.21 32.33
C ALA A 341 -32.66 -9.66 33.64
N ALA A 342 -32.88 -10.89 34.08
CA ALA A 342 -32.16 -11.45 35.22
C ALA A 342 -30.65 -11.51 35.00
N SER A 343 -30.23 -11.63 33.75
CA SER A 343 -28.84 -11.56 33.31
C SER A 343 -28.78 -11.28 31.80
N CYS A 344 -27.93 -10.37 31.35
CA CYS A 344 -27.85 -9.96 29.94
C CYS A 344 -27.01 -10.91 29.12
N PRO A 345 -27.49 -11.41 27.95
CA PRO A 345 -26.63 -12.12 27.02
C PRO A 345 -25.62 -11.15 26.38
N TRP A 346 -24.36 -11.61 26.27
CA TRP A 346 -23.29 -10.81 25.68
C TRP A 346 -23.09 -11.14 24.19
N PRO A 347 -22.90 -10.12 23.34
CA PRO A 347 -22.71 -10.31 21.91
C PRO A 347 -21.34 -10.89 21.58
N ALA A 348 -21.30 -11.67 20.51
CA ALA A 348 -20.08 -12.15 19.89
C ALA A 348 -20.26 -12.18 18.38
N ILE A 349 -19.17 -12.08 17.64
CA ILE A 349 -19.17 -12.30 16.20
C ILE A 349 -18.92 -13.78 15.93
N ALA A 350 -19.72 -14.38 15.06
CA ALA A 350 -19.47 -15.72 14.57
C ALA A 350 -18.28 -15.76 13.60
N ARG A 351 -17.59 -16.90 13.57
CA ARG A 351 -16.49 -17.10 12.62
C ARG A 351 -17.01 -17.00 11.19
N SER A 352 -16.26 -16.31 10.31
CA SER A 352 -16.59 -16.23 8.89
C SER A 352 -16.00 -17.39 8.08
N CYS A 353 -14.93 -18.01 8.56
CA CYS A 353 -14.36 -19.23 7.99
C CYS A 353 -13.62 -20.08 9.04
N THR A 354 -13.39 -21.36 8.70
CA THR A 354 -12.61 -22.31 9.49
C THR A 354 -11.84 -23.21 8.54
N ALA A 355 -10.54 -23.38 8.75
CA ALA A 355 -9.67 -24.29 8.01
C ALA A 355 -9.79 -25.73 8.53
N THR A 356 -9.24 -26.71 7.78
CA THR A 356 -9.33 -28.12 8.15
C THR A 356 -8.52 -28.46 9.42
N ASP A 357 -7.48 -27.68 9.71
CA ASP A 357 -6.66 -27.80 10.92
C ASP A 357 -7.31 -27.16 12.15
N GLY A 358 -8.50 -26.58 11.99
CA GLY A 358 -9.30 -25.92 13.04
C GLY A 358 -8.90 -24.46 13.32
N SER A 359 -7.92 -23.89 12.59
CA SER A 359 -7.73 -22.43 12.58
C SER A 359 -8.96 -21.75 11.97
N PHE A 360 -9.23 -20.52 12.39
CA PHE A 360 -10.45 -19.83 12.02
C PHE A 360 -10.20 -18.32 11.90
N ALA A 361 -11.16 -17.61 11.29
CA ALA A 361 -11.16 -16.17 11.27
C ALA A 361 -12.56 -15.59 11.48
N TYR A 362 -12.57 -14.34 11.95
CA TYR A 362 -13.76 -13.50 12.01
C TYR A 362 -13.89 -12.64 10.76
N PRO A 363 -15.07 -12.02 10.51
CA PRO A 363 -15.28 -11.17 9.36
C PRO A 363 -14.36 -9.92 9.42
N SER A 364 -13.48 -9.78 8.44
CA SER A 364 -12.52 -8.66 8.35
C SER A 364 -13.06 -7.56 7.42
N VAL A 365 -14.06 -6.83 7.90
CA VAL A 365 -14.76 -5.79 7.10
C VAL A 365 -13.87 -4.58 6.86
N ARG A 366 -13.28 -4.02 7.92
CA ARG A 366 -12.44 -2.81 7.87
C ARG A 366 -11.16 -3.04 7.07
N ILE A 367 -10.52 -4.21 7.27
CA ILE A 367 -9.32 -4.58 6.52
C ILE A 367 -9.63 -4.73 5.03
N VAL A 368 -10.76 -5.35 4.68
CA VAL A 368 -11.19 -5.47 3.28
C VAL A 368 -11.44 -4.09 2.67
N ASP A 369 -12.15 -3.21 3.37
CA ASP A 369 -12.40 -1.83 2.92
C ASP A 369 -11.09 -1.03 2.76
N PHE A 370 -10.14 -1.20 3.69
CA PHE A 370 -8.81 -0.60 3.59
C PHE A 370 -8.04 -1.07 2.34
N VAL A 371 -7.98 -2.39 2.11
CA VAL A 371 -7.30 -2.96 0.94
C VAL A 371 -7.95 -2.49 -0.36
N ASN A 372 -9.28 -2.39 -0.41
CA ASN A 372 -10.02 -1.93 -1.57
C ASN A 372 -9.69 -0.47 -1.96
N GLN A 373 -9.21 0.37 -1.02
CA GLN A 373 -8.74 1.73 -1.32
C GLN A 373 -7.56 1.76 -2.31
N PHE A 374 -6.83 0.65 -2.46
CA PHE A 374 -5.67 0.56 -3.35
C PHE A 374 -6.02 0.04 -4.76
N GLY A 375 -7.28 -0.25 -5.03
CA GLY A 375 -7.77 -0.65 -6.35
C GLY A 375 -7.04 -1.89 -6.89
N ALA A 376 -6.44 -1.79 -8.07
CA ALA A 376 -5.69 -2.89 -8.70
C ALA A 376 -4.43 -3.30 -7.92
N ASN A 377 -3.94 -2.46 -7.00
CA ASN A 377 -2.81 -2.73 -6.11
C ASN A 377 -3.25 -3.30 -4.75
N GLY A 378 -4.55 -3.51 -4.55
CA GLY A 378 -5.13 -4.16 -3.39
C GLY A 378 -5.43 -5.62 -3.66
N LEU A 379 -5.11 -6.53 -2.71
CA LEU A 379 -5.37 -7.96 -2.84
C LEU A 379 -5.84 -8.57 -1.51
N VAL A 380 -7.06 -9.08 -1.48
CA VAL A 380 -7.59 -9.82 -0.33
C VAL A 380 -7.53 -11.31 -0.62
N LEU A 381 -7.01 -12.08 0.31
CA LEU A 381 -6.76 -13.52 0.20
C LEU A 381 -7.26 -14.23 1.47
N PRO A 382 -7.77 -15.47 1.35
CA PRO A 382 -8.33 -16.17 2.48
C PRO A 382 -7.26 -16.68 3.46
N ILE A 383 -7.49 -16.51 4.77
CA ILE A 383 -6.63 -17.03 5.82
C ILE A 383 -6.98 -18.47 6.23
N CYS A 384 -8.23 -18.91 6.00
CA CYS A 384 -8.68 -20.25 6.36
C CYS A 384 -8.25 -21.31 5.32
N GLU A 385 -7.07 -21.15 4.75
CA GLU A 385 -6.44 -22.15 3.88
C GLU A 385 -5.34 -22.88 4.64
N ASP A 386 -5.27 -24.21 4.44
CA ASP A 386 -4.23 -25.04 5.07
C ASP A 386 -2.82 -24.76 4.53
N ASP A 387 -2.73 -24.11 3.37
CA ASP A 387 -1.49 -23.76 2.67
C ASP A 387 -1.54 -22.33 2.14
N PHE A 388 -0.73 -21.41 2.70
CA PHE A 388 -0.61 -20.03 2.22
C PHE A 388 0.25 -19.89 0.96
N GLY A 389 0.84 -20.98 0.47
CA GLY A 389 1.70 -20.94 -0.72
C GLY A 389 1.02 -20.31 -1.93
N PRO A 390 -0.22 -20.69 -2.33
CA PRO A 390 -0.92 -20.03 -3.43
C PRO A 390 -1.17 -18.54 -3.20
N SER A 391 -1.54 -18.15 -1.97
CA SER A 391 -1.78 -16.76 -1.60
C SER A 391 -0.51 -15.93 -1.67
N LEU A 392 0.59 -16.41 -1.13
CA LEU A 392 1.90 -15.76 -1.18
C LEU A 392 2.46 -15.69 -2.63
N ASP A 393 2.22 -16.72 -3.45
CA ASP A 393 2.59 -16.70 -4.88
C ASP A 393 1.85 -15.58 -5.64
N ARG A 394 0.55 -15.37 -5.36
CA ARG A 394 -0.24 -14.27 -5.95
C ARG A 394 0.29 -12.90 -5.55
N ILE A 395 0.67 -12.73 -4.27
CA ILE A 395 1.26 -11.47 -3.79
C ILE A 395 2.59 -11.20 -4.50
N ALA A 396 3.50 -12.19 -4.54
CA ALA A 396 4.78 -12.04 -5.22
C ALA A 396 4.61 -11.77 -6.73
N LYS A 397 3.61 -12.38 -7.37
CA LYS A 397 3.25 -12.10 -8.77
C LYS A 397 2.81 -10.65 -8.95
N LEU A 398 1.93 -10.14 -8.07
CA LEU A 398 1.49 -8.74 -8.11
C LEU A 398 2.68 -7.78 -7.99
N ILE A 399 3.62 -8.06 -7.06
CA ILE A 399 4.86 -7.27 -6.90
C ILE A 399 5.68 -7.31 -8.20
N ASN A 400 5.94 -8.51 -8.73
CA ASN A 400 6.73 -8.68 -9.94
C ASN A 400 6.09 -7.98 -11.16
N GLU A 401 4.77 -7.94 -11.25
CA GLU A 401 4.07 -7.21 -12.31
C GLU A 401 4.35 -5.71 -12.27
N GLN A 402 4.45 -5.11 -11.09
CA GLN A 402 4.82 -3.71 -10.92
C GLN A 402 6.31 -3.44 -11.22
N LEU A 403 7.17 -4.42 -10.99
CA LEU A 403 8.61 -4.32 -11.18
C LEU A 403 9.06 -4.62 -12.63
N LYS A 404 8.15 -5.09 -13.48
CA LYS A 404 8.47 -5.38 -14.87
C LYS A 404 8.91 -4.11 -15.61
N PRO A 405 9.95 -4.22 -16.46
CA PRO A 405 10.25 -3.15 -17.39
C PRO A 405 9.02 -2.83 -18.23
N PRO A 406 8.85 -1.57 -18.62
CA PRO A 406 7.76 -1.19 -19.47
C PRO A 406 7.79 -1.94 -20.79
N CYS A 407 6.61 -2.35 -21.22
CA CYS A 407 6.41 -2.96 -22.51
C CYS A 407 5.97 -1.89 -23.52
N ILE A 408 6.81 -1.61 -24.50
CA ILE A 408 6.50 -0.73 -25.61
C ILE A 408 5.87 -1.57 -26.71
N THR A 409 4.55 -1.49 -26.83
CA THR A 409 3.78 -2.27 -27.82
C THR A 409 3.70 -1.61 -29.19
N GLN A 410 4.00 -0.31 -29.27
CA GLN A 410 4.03 0.45 -30.52
C GLN A 410 5.40 0.33 -31.20
N THR A 411 5.44 0.53 -32.50
CA THR A 411 6.70 0.58 -33.25
C THR A 411 7.51 1.79 -32.78
N ILE A 412 8.77 1.55 -32.39
CA ILE A 412 9.70 2.60 -31.98
C ILE A 412 10.38 3.14 -33.22
N ALA A 413 10.41 4.47 -33.37
CA ALA A 413 11.13 5.12 -34.45
C ALA A 413 12.64 4.92 -34.33
N THR A 414 13.36 4.97 -35.44
CA THR A 414 14.83 4.95 -35.46
C THR A 414 15.36 6.36 -35.68
N ASP A 415 16.52 6.66 -35.10
CA ASP A 415 17.27 7.87 -35.37
C ASP A 415 17.91 7.74 -36.76
N PRO A 416 17.54 8.60 -37.73
CA PRO A 416 18.04 8.52 -39.10
C PRO A 416 19.56 8.74 -39.20
N ALA A 417 20.19 9.36 -38.20
CA ALA A 417 21.62 9.61 -38.23
C ALA A 417 22.45 8.36 -37.78
N THR A 418 21.90 7.56 -36.87
CA THR A 418 22.60 6.40 -36.31
C THR A 418 22.01 5.05 -36.76
N GLY A 419 20.76 5.03 -37.16
CA GLY A 419 19.99 3.82 -37.46
C GLY A 419 19.55 3.05 -36.19
N ASP A 420 19.90 3.53 -35.02
CA ASP A 420 19.46 2.95 -33.74
C ASP A 420 18.04 3.38 -33.39
N PHE A 421 17.42 2.70 -32.45
CA PHE A 421 16.11 3.13 -31.93
C PHE A 421 16.22 4.50 -31.25
N ASP A 422 15.31 5.39 -31.58
CA ASP A 422 15.26 6.75 -31.05
C ASP A 422 14.70 6.75 -29.62
N CYS A 423 15.55 6.38 -28.68
CA CYS A 423 15.26 6.37 -27.26
C CYS A 423 16.32 7.13 -26.47
N THR A 424 15.87 7.87 -25.48
CA THR A 424 16.74 8.46 -24.47
C THR A 424 16.51 7.76 -23.13
N VAL A 425 17.59 7.29 -22.53
CA VAL A 425 17.57 6.66 -21.20
C VAL A 425 18.42 7.52 -20.25
N VAL A 426 17.82 7.93 -19.12
CA VAL A 426 18.46 8.73 -18.10
C VAL A 426 18.42 7.96 -16.79
N SER A 427 19.59 7.64 -16.23
CA SER A 427 19.72 7.06 -14.90
C SER A 427 19.67 8.15 -13.84
N HIS A 428 18.91 7.91 -12.78
CA HIS A 428 18.76 8.80 -11.63
C HIS A 428 19.45 8.14 -10.43
N THR A 429 20.63 8.63 -10.08
CA THR A 429 21.41 8.09 -8.96
C THR A 429 21.40 9.10 -7.81
N PRO A 430 20.99 8.75 -6.58
CA PRO A 430 21.08 9.66 -5.45
C PRO A 430 22.56 9.93 -5.12
N ASN A 431 22.90 11.18 -4.85
CA ASN A 431 24.22 11.55 -4.30
C ASN A 431 24.20 11.42 -2.75
N ASP A 432 25.38 11.63 -2.14
CA ASP A 432 25.56 11.56 -0.68
C ASP A 432 24.67 12.55 0.12
N PHE A 433 24.06 13.53 -0.54
CA PHE A 433 23.14 14.51 0.03
C PHE A 433 21.66 14.20 -0.27
N GLY A 434 21.36 13.04 -0.89
CA GLY A 434 20.00 12.63 -1.26
C GLY A 434 19.42 13.35 -2.48
N ALA A 435 20.20 14.19 -3.18
CA ALA A 435 19.78 14.79 -4.45
C ALA A 435 20.03 13.80 -5.60
N SER A 436 19.11 13.76 -6.59
CA SER A 436 19.28 12.93 -7.77
C SER A 436 20.31 13.54 -8.72
N VAL A 437 21.26 12.73 -9.17
CA VAL A 437 22.17 13.02 -10.26
C VAL A 437 21.68 12.29 -11.51
N ASP A 438 21.35 13.04 -12.54
CA ASP A 438 20.84 12.51 -13.79
C ASP A 438 21.99 12.27 -14.76
N THR A 439 22.14 11.01 -15.21
CA THR A 439 23.17 10.62 -16.16
C THR A 439 22.54 9.96 -17.39
N LYS A 440 22.82 10.49 -18.58
CA LYS A 440 22.36 9.86 -19.83
C LYS A 440 23.08 8.53 -20.04
N VAL A 441 22.33 7.46 -20.21
CA VAL A 441 22.85 6.11 -20.48
C VAL A 441 22.89 5.92 -21.99
N PRO A 442 24.04 5.60 -22.61
CA PRO A 442 24.16 5.36 -24.05
C PRO A 442 23.48 4.03 -24.47
N ALA A 443 23.12 3.92 -25.72
CA ALA A 443 22.72 2.62 -26.29
C ALA A 443 23.91 1.66 -26.28
N CYS A 444 23.70 0.37 -25.99
CA CYS A 444 24.77 -0.63 -25.97
C CYS A 444 25.44 -0.77 -27.35
N SER A 445 24.67 -0.63 -28.45
CA SER A 445 25.18 -0.58 -29.83
C SER A 445 26.21 0.53 -30.05
N GLN A 446 26.02 1.69 -29.38
CA GLN A 446 26.89 2.86 -29.49
C GLN A 446 28.06 2.86 -28.49
N ASN A 447 27.99 2.00 -27.46
CA ASN A 447 28.99 1.96 -26.38
C ASN A 447 29.81 0.65 -26.36
N GLY A 448 29.87 -0.06 -27.50
CA GLY A 448 30.63 -1.31 -27.61
C GLY A 448 30.12 -2.43 -26.67
N ASN A 449 28.86 -2.38 -26.26
CA ASN A 449 28.22 -3.25 -25.26
C ASN A 449 28.87 -3.19 -23.86
N VAL A 450 29.53 -2.07 -23.54
CA VAL A 450 30.12 -1.85 -22.21
C VAL A 450 29.09 -1.12 -21.33
N ALA A 451 28.87 -1.64 -20.12
CA ALA A 451 27.99 -0.98 -19.13
C ALA A 451 28.64 0.34 -18.58
N PRO A 452 27.85 1.37 -18.23
CA PRO A 452 26.38 1.38 -18.31
C PRO A 452 25.88 1.56 -19.74
N CYS A 453 24.93 0.75 -20.18
CA CYS A 453 24.29 0.93 -21.47
C CYS A 453 22.86 0.35 -21.46
N TRP A 454 22.03 0.78 -22.43
CA TRP A 454 20.68 0.25 -22.61
C TRP A 454 20.53 -0.48 -23.95
N SER A 455 19.63 -1.45 -24.00
CA SER A 455 19.26 -2.19 -25.19
C SER A 455 17.77 -2.51 -25.22
N LEU A 456 17.22 -2.71 -26.40
CA LEU A 456 15.86 -3.24 -26.55
C LEU A 456 15.88 -4.75 -26.62
N GLY A 457 15.00 -5.39 -25.84
CA GLY A 457 14.73 -6.81 -25.94
C GLY A 457 14.14 -7.20 -27.29
N SER A 458 14.16 -8.50 -27.58
CA SER A 458 13.56 -9.05 -28.81
C SER A 458 12.06 -8.72 -28.90
N VAL A 459 11.53 -8.70 -30.12
CA VAL A 459 10.08 -8.63 -30.34
C VAL A 459 9.40 -9.81 -29.65
N GLY A 460 8.31 -9.54 -28.92
CA GLY A 460 7.62 -10.57 -28.14
C GLY A 460 8.19 -10.79 -26.73
N ALA A 461 9.18 -10.02 -26.29
CA ALA A 461 9.72 -10.07 -24.91
C ALA A 461 8.73 -9.54 -23.85
N CYS A 462 7.63 -8.91 -24.27
CA CYS A 462 6.60 -8.41 -23.36
C CYS A 462 5.81 -9.55 -22.71
N PRO A 463 5.55 -9.48 -21.41
CA PRO A 463 4.82 -10.52 -20.67
C PRO A 463 3.40 -10.76 -21.16
N THR A 464 2.79 -9.76 -21.79
CA THR A 464 1.43 -9.83 -22.37
C THR A 464 1.39 -10.46 -23.75
N GLY A 465 2.54 -10.86 -24.30
CA GLY A 465 2.66 -11.33 -25.68
C GLY A 465 2.59 -10.18 -26.71
N GLY A 466 2.57 -10.52 -28.00
CA GLY A 466 2.48 -9.55 -29.10
C GLY A 466 3.83 -9.07 -29.59
N THR A 467 3.84 -7.94 -30.32
CA THR A 467 5.03 -7.38 -30.99
C THR A 467 5.86 -6.44 -30.10
N GLY A 468 5.49 -6.32 -28.82
CA GLY A 468 6.12 -5.38 -27.91
C GLY A 468 7.59 -5.70 -27.57
N ARG A 469 8.32 -4.65 -27.22
CA ARG A 469 9.73 -4.71 -26.77
C ARG A 469 9.87 -4.16 -25.37
N ILE A 470 10.83 -4.67 -24.62
CA ILE A 470 11.21 -4.15 -23.29
C ILE A 470 12.56 -3.42 -23.40
N VAL A 471 12.76 -2.42 -22.55
CA VAL A 471 14.06 -1.75 -22.43
C VAL A 471 14.85 -2.45 -21.31
N ASN A 472 16.03 -2.94 -21.64
CA ASN A 472 16.98 -3.52 -20.71
C ASN A 472 18.09 -2.48 -20.43
N ILE A 473 18.40 -2.24 -19.17
CA ILE A 473 19.50 -1.37 -18.76
C ILE A 473 20.54 -2.23 -18.05
N SER A 474 21.76 -2.23 -18.58
CA SER A 474 22.92 -2.80 -17.92
C SER A 474 23.49 -1.72 -16.99
N PRO A 475 23.49 -1.92 -15.65
CA PRO A 475 23.88 -0.90 -14.68
C PRO A 475 25.39 -0.61 -14.76
N ASP A 476 25.80 0.56 -14.28
CA ASP A 476 27.21 0.91 -14.12
C ASP A 476 27.85 0.03 -13.03
N PRO A 477 28.84 -0.77 -13.37
CA PRO A 477 29.53 -1.62 -12.39
C PRO A 477 30.37 -0.82 -11.37
N ALA A 478 30.64 0.46 -11.65
CA ALA A 478 31.36 1.35 -10.74
C ALA A 478 30.46 1.98 -9.68
N VAL A 479 29.12 1.93 -9.87
CA VAL A 479 28.16 2.44 -8.88
C VAL A 479 27.85 1.32 -7.89
N PRO A 480 28.03 1.56 -6.58
CA PRO A 480 27.73 0.55 -5.58
C PRO A 480 26.30 0.03 -5.72
N PRO A 481 26.05 -1.26 -5.57
CA PRO A 481 24.72 -1.86 -5.65
C PRO A 481 23.73 -1.28 -4.62
N SER A 482 24.24 -0.72 -3.53
CA SER A 482 23.46 -0.03 -2.49
C SER A 482 22.83 1.29 -2.96
N THR A 483 23.28 1.83 -4.09
CA THR A 483 22.74 3.07 -4.64
C THR A 483 21.53 2.71 -5.50
N ALA A 484 20.35 3.19 -5.14
CA ALA A 484 19.13 2.94 -5.91
C ALA A 484 19.29 3.51 -7.33
N GLN A 485 19.29 2.62 -8.33
CA GLN A 485 19.35 3.02 -9.73
C GLN A 485 17.93 3.04 -10.29
N ASN A 486 17.40 4.23 -10.47
CA ASN A 486 16.18 4.45 -11.23
C ASN A 486 16.54 5.01 -12.60
N ALA A 487 15.79 4.65 -13.61
CA ALA A 487 16.00 5.22 -14.93
C ALA A 487 14.69 5.63 -15.59
N THR A 488 14.70 6.78 -16.26
CA THR A 488 13.61 7.19 -17.15
C THR A 488 13.97 6.82 -18.56
N VAL A 489 13.04 6.17 -19.24
CA VAL A 489 13.13 5.81 -20.66
C VAL A 489 12.13 6.66 -21.43
N ASN A 490 12.59 7.34 -22.46
CA ASN A 490 11.75 8.12 -23.37
C ASN A 490 12.07 7.70 -24.81
N CYS A 491 11.11 7.12 -25.53
CA CYS A 491 11.27 6.66 -26.89
C CYS A 491 10.29 7.38 -27.82
N SER A 492 10.75 7.77 -29.00
CA SER A 492 9.89 8.25 -30.09
C SER A 492 9.15 7.07 -30.71
N LEU A 493 7.83 7.20 -30.84
CA LEU A 493 6.96 6.13 -31.38
C LEU A 493 6.47 6.51 -32.77
N CYS A 494 6.36 5.51 -33.64
CA CYS A 494 5.75 5.68 -34.97
C CYS A 494 4.26 5.98 -34.86
N ASP A 495 3.78 6.96 -35.64
CA ASP A 495 2.35 7.19 -35.79
C ASP A 495 1.82 6.29 -36.93
N PRO A 496 0.84 5.41 -36.66
CA PRO A 496 0.29 4.54 -37.69
C PRO A 496 -0.45 5.31 -38.79
N MET A 497 -0.80 6.59 -38.59
CA MET A 497 -1.47 7.43 -39.56
C MET A 497 -0.49 8.26 -40.43
N PHE A 498 0.78 8.33 -40.04
CA PHE A 498 1.81 9.11 -40.73
C PHE A 498 3.08 8.27 -40.91
N PRO A 499 3.16 7.45 -41.96
CA PRO A 499 4.36 6.68 -42.25
C PRO A 499 5.59 7.55 -42.46
N ASP A 500 6.69 7.19 -41.82
CA ASP A 500 8.00 7.81 -42.03
C ASP A 500 9.06 6.71 -42.23
N PRO A 501 9.24 6.28 -43.49
CA PRO A 501 10.22 5.24 -43.81
C PRO A 501 11.66 5.62 -43.45
N GLY A 502 11.98 6.93 -43.42
CA GLY A 502 13.31 7.42 -43.01
C GLY A 502 13.63 7.16 -41.56
N ARG A 503 12.60 7.01 -40.72
CA ARG A 503 12.71 6.67 -39.30
C ARG A 503 12.23 5.23 -39.00
N GLY A 504 12.13 4.37 -39.99
CA GLY A 504 11.68 2.99 -39.81
C GLY A 504 10.21 2.85 -39.40
N CYS A 505 9.40 3.87 -39.61
CA CYS A 505 7.96 3.88 -39.35
C CYS A 505 7.19 3.46 -40.60
N PRO A 506 6.51 2.27 -40.59
CA PRO A 506 5.79 1.72 -41.73
C PRO A 506 4.53 2.50 -42.09
#